data_3691f13c897f3a658b0204a657a12f99
#
_entry.id   3691f13c897f3a658b0204a657a12f99
#
_cell.length_a   1.000
_cell.length_b   1.000
_cell.length_c   1.000
_cell.angle_alpha   90.00
_cell.angle_beta   90.00
_cell.angle_gamma   90.00
#
_symmetry.space_group_name_H-M   'P 1'
#
loop_
_entity.id
_entity.type
_entity.pdbx_description
1 polymer ?
#
loop_
_entity_poly.entity_id
_entity_poly.type
_entity_poly.pdbx_seq_one_letter_code
_entity_poly.pdbx_strand_id
1 'polypeptide(L)'
;SSAASDVYKRQALDYIVAPPRMAHYIDWSTRVYSVYLKHVAPEDIYPYSIDEVFIDATSYLQTYHLSAREFARKIILDILQTTGITAAAGIGTNLYLAKVAMDIGAKHVPADEYGVRIAELDEMGYRRSFWTHRPLTDFWRVGKGYAAKLEANGLYTMGDIARCSIGQPTDYHNEELLYKLFGVNAELLIDHAWGWEPCTIADIKAYKPENKSIVSGQILQYPYPFEKARLVIQEMADALALELVDKRLATNQLVLTVGYDIENLKGTVYTGEVTTDRYGRKIPKHAHGTVNLDGYTSSGEELLKAATSLYDRIVDKTLLARRLTLCANHLLDESSVPEDLPEQIDLFTDYSAKEKQKKEADTAHARERKLQETMLDIKKRFGKNAILKGLNLEDGATARERNNQIGGHKA
;
A
#
# COMPACT_ATOMS: atom_id res chain seq x y z
N SER A 1 7.96 1.82 18.22
CA SER A 1 7.85 2.97 19.13
C SER A 1 9.19 3.66 19.24
N SER A 2 9.23 5.01 19.13
CA SER A 2 10.48 5.80 19.17
C SER A 2 11.20 5.74 20.52
N ALA A 3 10.48 5.62 21.61
CA ALA A 3 11.05 5.50 22.95
C ALA A 3 11.84 4.21 23.17
N ALA A 4 11.37 3.07 22.64
CA ALA A 4 12.13 1.82 22.68
C ALA A 4 13.43 1.92 21.87
N SER A 5 13.38 2.55 20.69
CA SER A 5 14.57 2.78 19.85
C SER A 5 15.65 3.63 20.54
N ASP A 6 15.27 4.60 21.38
CA ASP A 6 16.23 5.45 22.10
C ASP A 6 16.83 4.76 23.33
N VAL A 7 16.06 3.91 23.99
CA VAL A 7 16.57 3.05 25.08
C VAL A 7 17.59 2.04 24.54
N TYR A 8 17.30 1.43 23.39
CA TYR A 8 18.20 0.46 22.74
C TYR A 8 19.53 1.06 22.26
N LYS A 9 19.57 2.35 21.94
CA LYS A 9 20.82 3.05 21.55
C LYS A 9 21.80 3.27 22.70
N ARG A 10 21.35 3.14 23.96
CA ARG A 10 22.16 3.42 25.16
C ARG A 10 22.66 2.18 25.89
N GLN A 11 22.20 1.00 25.50
CA GLN A 11 22.64 -0.27 26.08
C GLN A 11 23.29 -1.12 24.99
N ALA A 12 24.44 -1.72 25.30
CA ALA A 12 25.01 -2.79 24.48
C ALA A 12 24.10 -4.02 24.66
N LEU A 13 23.08 -4.15 23.80
CA LEU A 13 22.19 -5.30 23.78
C LEU A 13 22.77 -6.32 22.83
N ASP A 14 23.07 -7.51 23.36
CA ASP A 14 23.39 -8.69 22.57
C ASP A 14 22.07 -9.37 22.20
N TYR A 15 21.71 -9.36 20.91
CA TYR A 15 20.50 -9.98 20.39
C TYR A 15 20.74 -10.57 18.99
N ILE A 16 20.05 -11.64 18.71
CA ILE A 16 20.08 -12.28 17.40
C ILE A 16 19.10 -11.57 16.46
N VAL A 17 19.60 -11.02 15.37
CA VAL A 17 18.76 -10.46 14.31
C VAL A 17 18.34 -11.57 13.36
N ALA A 18 17.08 -11.97 13.45
CA ALA A 18 16.50 -12.91 12.50
C ALA A 18 16.00 -12.15 11.24
N PRO A 19 16.48 -12.49 10.02
CA PRO A 19 15.94 -11.88 8.81
C PRO A 19 14.49 -12.30 8.62
N PRO A 20 13.60 -11.38 8.18
CA PRO A 20 12.21 -11.72 7.88
C PRO A 20 12.13 -12.71 6.71
N ARG A 21 11.20 -13.67 6.81
CA ARG A 21 10.94 -14.73 5.82
C ARG A 21 9.50 -14.60 5.33
N MET A 22 9.25 -13.73 4.35
CA MET A 22 7.90 -13.38 3.93
C MET A 22 7.13 -14.57 3.35
N ALA A 23 7.77 -15.43 2.56
CA ALA A 23 7.12 -16.64 2.04
C ALA A 23 6.62 -17.56 3.17
N HIS A 24 7.42 -17.72 4.22
CA HIS A 24 7.04 -18.49 5.40
C HIS A 24 5.84 -17.87 6.13
N TYR A 25 5.81 -16.54 6.26
CA TYR A 25 4.68 -15.85 6.91
C TYR A 25 3.39 -16.00 6.10
N ILE A 26 3.47 -15.94 4.77
CA ILE A 26 2.33 -16.16 3.87
C ILE A 26 1.82 -17.61 3.99
N ASP A 27 2.71 -18.60 4.06
CA ASP A 27 2.33 -20.00 4.27
C ASP A 27 1.56 -20.18 5.58
N TRP A 28 2.06 -19.64 6.68
CA TRP A 28 1.38 -19.70 7.97
C TRP A 28 0.06 -18.92 7.99
N SER A 29 0.01 -17.74 7.37
CA SER A 29 -1.23 -16.98 7.19
C SER A 29 -2.28 -17.80 6.43
N THR A 30 -1.87 -18.50 5.37
CA THR A 30 -2.76 -19.39 4.59
C THR A 30 -3.27 -20.57 5.41
N ARG A 31 -2.43 -21.16 6.27
CA ARG A 31 -2.86 -22.22 7.20
C ARG A 31 -3.89 -21.72 8.21
N VAL A 32 -3.66 -20.53 8.79
CA VAL A 32 -4.63 -19.89 9.68
C VAL A 32 -5.94 -19.60 8.93
N TYR A 33 -5.86 -19.06 7.72
CA TYR A 33 -7.03 -18.80 6.88
C TYR A 33 -7.85 -20.10 6.61
N SER A 34 -7.16 -21.22 6.40
CA SER A 34 -7.82 -22.52 6.21
C SER A 34 -8.61 -22.97 7.45
N VAL A 35 -8.23 -22.52 8.65
CA VAL A 35 -9.00 -22.78 9.88
C VAL A 35 -10.30 -21.97 9.88
N TYR A 36 -10.24 -20.68 9.48
CA TYR A 36 -11.46 -19.87 9.37
C TYR A 36 -12.50 -20.53 8.44
N LEU A 37 -12.06 -21.10 7.31
CA LEU A 37 -12.94 -21.76 6.35
C LEU A 37 -13.65 -23.00 6.88
N LYS A 38 -13.24 -23.58 8.01
CA LYS A 38 -13.98 -24.66 8.69
C LYS A 38 -15.23 -24.14 9.41
N HIS A 39 -15.28 -22.86 9.72
CA HIS A 39 -16.30 -22.24 10.56
C HIS A 39 -17.18 -21.27 9.81
N VAL A 40 -16.64 -20.59 8.78
CA VAL A 40 -17.26 -19.48 8.09
C VAL A 40 -17.01 -19.61 6.58
N ALA A 41 -18.00 -19.27 5.78
CA ALA A 41 -17.89 -19.25 4.33
C ALA A 41 -16.94 -18.14 3.85
N PRO A 42 -16.22 -18.33 2.74
CA PRO A 42 -15.27 -17.33 2.24
C PRO A 42 -15.93 -16.00 1.90
N GLU A 43 -17.23 -15.96 1.60
CA GLU A 43 -18.00 -14.74 1.33
C GLU A 43 -18.04 -13.80 2.53
N ASP A 44 -18.05 -14.35 3.73
CA ASP A 44 -18.18 -13.62 5.00
C ASP A 44 -16.82 -13.34 5.67
N ILE A 45 -15.71 -13.64 4.97
CA ILE A 45 -14.35 -13.37 5.42
C ILE A 45 -13.71 -12.31 4.52
N TYR A 46 -13.11 -11.28 5.12
CA TYR A 46 -12.27 -10.29 4.44
C TYR A 46 -10.86 -10.30 5.05
N PRO A 47 -9.84 -10.84 4.35
CA PRO A 47 -8.45 -10.71 4.76
C PRO A 47 -8.01 -9.24 4.67
N TYR A 48 -7.82 -8.62 5.83
CA TYR A 48 -7.42 -7.21 5.92
C TYR A 48 -5.91 -7.04 5.77
N SER A 49 -5.15 -7.96 6.34
CA SER A 49 -3.69 -8.03 6.23
C SER A 49 -3.21 -9.48 6.24
N ILE A 50 -1.89 -9.69 6.31
CA ILE A 50 -1.31 -11.04 6.39
C ILE A 50 -1.68 -11.77 7.70
N ASP A 51 -2.04 -11.04 8.75
CA ASP A 51 -2.29 -11.54 10.11
C ASP A 51 -3.65 -11.13 10.68
N GLU A 52 -4.45 -10.39 9.91
CA GLU A 52 -5.75 -9.90 10.35
C GLU A 52 -6.85 -10.19 9.35
N VAL A 53 -8.01 -10.60 9.85
CA VAL A 53 -9.22 -10.81 9.07
C VAL A 53 -10.42 -10.15 9.73
N PHE A 54 -11.38 -9.72 8.94
CA PHE A 54 -12.74 -9.45 9.39
C PHE A 54 -13.63 -10.64 9.04
N ILE A 55 -14.54 -10.97 9.93
CA ILE A 55 -15.52 -12.05 9.76
C ILE A 55 -16.90 -11.52 10.11
N ASP A 56 -17.85 -11.63 9.19
CA ASP A 56 -19.26 -11.46 9.53
C ASP A 56 -19.78 -12.75 10.18
N ALA A 57 -19.99 -12.68 11.48
CA ALA A 57 -20.44 -13.83 12.27
C ALA A 57 -21.97 -13.91 12.40
N THR A 58 -22.73 -12.93 11.92
CA THR A 58 -24.14 -12.73 12.24
C THR A 58 -25.01 -13.98 12.01
N SER A 59 -24.92 -14.60 10.84
CA SER A 59 -25.71 -15.80 10.50
C SER A 59 -25.24 -17.05 11.24
N TYR A 60 -23.97 -17.11 11.62
CA TYR A 60 -23.35 -18.26 12.24
C TYR A 60 -23.69 -18.41 13.73
N LEU A 61 -23.92 -17.30 14.43
CA LEU A 61 -24.27 -17.31 15.85
C LEU A 61 -25.55 -18.11 16.10
N GLN A 62 -26.54 -17.94 15.24
CA GLN A 62 -27.79 -18.72 15.31
C GLN A 62 -27.56 -20.19 14.97
N THR A 63 -26.79 -20.46 13.92
CA THR A 63 -26.51 -21.84 13.45
C THR A 63 -25.74 -22.62 14.50
N TYR A 64 -24.77 -22.03 15.14
CA TYR A 64 -23.96 -22.70 16.17
C TYR A 64 -24.56 -22.62 17.58
N HIS A 65 -25.63 -21.85 17.78
CA HIS A 65 -26.22 -21.55 19.09
C HIS A 65 -25.19 -21.01 20.09
N LEU A 66 -24.32 -20.13 19.64
CA LEU A 66 -23.24 -19.51 20.44
C LEU A 66 -23.41 -17.99 20.47
N SER A 67 -22.94 -17.37 21.57
CA SER A 67 -22.70 -15.94 21.59
C SER A 67 -21.52 -15.59 20.69
N ALA A 68 -21.40 -14.31 20.30
CA ALA A 68 -20.29 -13.82 19.47
C ALA A 68 -18.93 -14.10 20.14
N ARG A 69 -18.86 -13.96 21.46
CA ARG A 69 -17.64 -14.25 22.24
C ARG A 69 -17.28 -15.73 22.23
N GLU A 70 -18.25 -16.61 22.43
CA GLU A 70 -18.03 -18.07 22.38
C GLU A 70 -17.62 -18.52 20.97
N PHE A 71 -18.23 -17.94 19.95
CA PHE A 71 -17.90 -18.26 18.56
C PHE A 71 -16.47 -17.79 18.21
N ALA A 72 -16.10 -16.55 18.55
CA ALA A 72 -14.74 -16.05 18.36
C ALA A 72 -13.71 -16.91 19.11
N ARG A 73 -14.00 -17.27 20.39
CA ARG A 73 -13.14 -18.15 21.20
C ARG A 73 -12.99 -19.53 20.56
N LYS A 74 -14.05 -20.11 20.04
CA LYS A 74 -14.03 -21.40 19.34
C LYS A 74 -13.07 -21.38 18.16
N ILE A 75 -13.15 -20.34 17.31
CA ILE A 75 -12.25 -20.18 16.16
C ILE A 75 -10.80 -20.03 16.61
N ILE A 76 -10.53 -19.17 17.60
CA ILE A 76 -9.17 -18.95 18.12
C ILE A 76 -8.56 -20.21 18.71
N LEU A 77 -9.33 -21.00 19.43
CA LEU A 77 -8.86 -22.28 19.98
C LEU A 77 -8.56 -23.32 18.89
N ASP A 78 -9.34 -23.37 17.81
CA ASP A 78 -9.02 -24.24 16.67
C ASP A 78 -7.73 -23.78 15.95
N ILE A 79 -7.52 -22.46 15.83
CA ILE A 79 -6.25 -21.92 15.31
C ILE A 79 -5.09 -22.34 16.22
N LEU A 80 -5.22 -22.16 17.53
CA LEU A 80 -4.17 -22.54 18.48
C LEU A 80 -3.86 -24.04 18.44
N GLN A 81 -4.87 -24.88 18.37
CA GLN A 81 -4.71 -26.35 18.27
C GLN A 81 -4.08 -26.78 16.96
N THR A 82 -4.44 -26.11 15.85
CA THR A 82 -3.98 -26.47 14.51
C THR A 82 -2.60 -25.93 14.19
N THR A 83 -2.26 -24.74 14.69
CA THR A 83 -1.04 -24.01 14.30
C THR A 83 -0.08 -23.71 15.43
N GLY A 84 -0.51 -23.82 16.69
CA GLY A 84 0.24 -23.37 17.86
C GLY A 84 0.28 -21.85 18.03
N ILE A 85 -0.45 -21.08 17.18
CA ILE A 85 -0.49 -19.62 17.23
C ILE A 85 -1.77 -19.20 17.98
N THR A 86 -1.62 -18.36 19.00
CA THR A 86 -2.76 -17.71 19.64
C THR A 86 -3.15 -16.42 18.91
N ALA A 87 -4.40 -16.00 19.07
CA ALA A 87 -4.92 -14.78 18.46
C ALA A 87 -5.73 -13.97 19.49
N ALA A 88 -5.95 -12.70 19.19
CA ALA A 88 -6.92 -11.84 19.87
C ALA A 88 -8.09 -11.54 18.94
N ALA A 89 -9.25 -11.22 19.49
CA ALA A 89 -10.40 -10.79 18.71
C ALA A 89 -11.03 -9.52 19.28
N GLY A 90 -11.51 -8.69 18.36
CA GLY A 90 -12.44 -7.60 18.64
C GLY A 90 -13.81 -7.94 18.06
N ILE A 91 -14.85 -7.81 18.85
CA ILE A 91 -16.23 -8.01 18.45
C ILE A 91 -16.91 -6.65 18.42
N GLY A 92 -17.61 -6.34 17.34
CA GLY A 92 -18.32 -5.09 17.18
C GLY A 92 -19.59 -5.26 16.34
N THR A 93 -20.52 -4.34 16.45
CA THR A 93 -21.75 -4.27 15.65
C THR A 93 -21.49 -3.84 14.21
N ASN A 94 -20.27 -3.36 13.91
CA ASN A 94 -19.78 -2.98 12.59
C ASN A 94 -18.26 -3.16 12.49
N LEU A 95 -17.68 -3.00 11.29
CA LEU A 95 -16.26 -3.19 11.04
C LEU A 95 -15.36 -2.26 11.87
N TYR A 96 -15.79 -0.99 12.04
CA TYR A 96 -15.02 -0.03 12.82
C TYR A 96 -14.95 -0.42 14.30
N LEU A 97 -16.07 -0.74 14.91
CA LEU A 97 -16.12 -1.13 16.33
C LEU A 97 -15.40 -2.46 16.58
N ALA A 98 -15.50 -3.42 15.66
CA ALA A 98 -14.72 -4.65 15.75
C ALA A 98 -13.21 -4.37 15.74
N LYS A 99 -12.76 -3.47 14.85
CA LYS A 99 -11.34 -3.09 14.76
C LYS A 99 -10.87 -2.33 16.01
N VAL A 100 -11.66 -1.37 16.51
CA VAL A 100 -11.34 -0.63 17.76
C VAL A 100 -11.32 -1.57 18.98
N ALA A 101 -12.29 -2.48 19.07
CA ALA A 101 -12.31 -3.50 20.12
C ALA A 101 -11.04 -4.34 20.10
N MET A 102 -10.54 -4.75 18.92
CA MET A 102 -9.32 -5.52 18.77
C MET A 102 -8.07 -4.69 19.08
N ASP A 103 -7.92 -3.52 18.43
CA ASP A 103 -6.68 -2.73 18.49
C ASP A 103 -6.45 -2.07 19.85
N ILE A 104 -7.52 -1.60 20.51
CA ILE A 104 -7.46 -0.88 21.77
C ILE A 104 -7.99 -1.76 22.91
N GLY A 105 -9.21 -2.29 22.75
CA GLY A 105 -9.88 -3.02 23.81
C GLY A 105 -9.17 -4.30 24.22
N ALA A 106 -8.88 -5.20 23.30
CA ALA A 106 -8.31 -6.51 23.58
C ALA A 106 -6.89 -6.44 24.19
N LYS A 107 -6.14 -5.37 23.96
CA LYS A 107 -4.82 -5.16 24.58
C LYS A 107 -4.88 -4.97 26.09
N HIS A 108 -6.00 -4.46 26.60
CA HIS A 108 -6.20 -4.15 28.02
C HIS A 108 -7.02 -5.21 28.76
N VAL A 109 -7.58 -6.20 28.04
CA VAL A 109 -8.30 -7.31 28.66
C VAL A 109 -7.32 -8.38 29.11
N PRO A 110 -7.46 -8.95 30.32
CA PRO A 110 -6.69 -10.13 30.73
C PRO A 110 -6.88 -11.29 29.76
N ALA A 111 -5.80 -12.01 29.49
CA ALA A 111 -5.88 -13.24 28.71
C ALA A 111 -6.57 -14.34 29.53
N ASP A 112 -7.32 -15.22 28.84
CA ASP A 112 -7.83 -16.44 29.48
C ASP A 112 -6.71 -17.49 29.66
N GLU A 113 -7.06 -18.66 30.15
CA GLU A 113 -6.16 -19.79 30.41
C GLU A 113 -5.37 -20.27 29.18
N TYR A 114 -5.87 -19.97 27.96
CA TYR A 114 -5.23 -20.28 26.67
C TYR A 114 -4.52 -19.09 26.04
N GLY A 115 -4.41 -17.97 26.75
CA GLY A 115 -3.80 -16.75 26.24
C GLY A 115 -4.71 -15.91 25.32
N VAL A 116 -6.01 -16.27 25.21
CA VAL A 116 -6.97 -15.61 24.33
C VAL A 116 -7.46 -14.31 24.96
N ARG A 117 -7.50 -13.25 24.17
CA ARG A 117 -8.01 -11.93 24.56
C ARG A 117 -9.13 -11.53 23.62
N ILE A 118 -10.30 -11.26 24.16
CA ILE A 118 -11.49 -10.85 23.39
C ILE A 118 -12.08 -9.61 24.04
N ALA A 119 -12.21 -8.54 23.26
CA ALA A 119 -12.96 -7.35 23.62
C ALA A 119 -14.21 -7.23 22.76
N GLU A 120 -15.25 -6.58 23.29
CA GLU A 120 -16.54 -6.45 22.67
C GLU A 120 -17.07 -5.03 22.83
N LEU A 121 -17.55 -4.42 21.74
CA LEU A 121 -18.04 -3.05 21.69
C LEU A 121 -19.33 -2.95 20.87
N ASP A 122 -20.32 -2.31 21.45
CA ASP A 122 -21.39 -1.64 20.72
C ASP A 122 -21.12 -0.12 20.67
N GLU A 123 -21.97 0.63 19.99
CA GLU A 123 -21.83 2.09 19.83
C GLU A 123 -21.82 2.82 21.18
N MET A 124 -22.65 2.39 22.11
CA MET A 124 -22.74 3.03 23.44
C MET A 124 -21.55 2.66 24.32
N GLY A 125 -21.10 1.42 24.28
CA GLY A 125 -19.89 0.95 24.94
C GLY A 125 -18.66 1.70 24.44
N TYR A 126 -18.55 1.87 23.12
CA TYR A 126 -17.51 2.66 22.49
C TYR A 126 -17.49 4.11 23.01
N ARG A 127 -18.64 4.79 22.98
CA ARG A 127 -18.73 6.19 23.44
C ARG A 127 -18.37 6.34 24.92
N ARG A 128 -18.80 5.41 25.76
CA ARG A 128 -18.50 5.44 27.21
C ARG A 128 -17.03 5.17 27.52
N SER A 129 -16.40 4.25 26.79
CA SER A 129 -15.08 3.75 27.13
C SER A 129 -13.95 4.43 26.35
N PHE A 130 -14.20 4.89 25.10
CA PHE A 130 -13.14 5.31 24.19
C PHE A 130 -13.26 6.75 23.68
N TRP A 131 -14.35 7.47 23.94
CA TRP A 131 -14.46 8.87 23.54
C TRP A 131 -13.42 9.80 24.16
N THR A 132 -12.81 9.41 25.28
CA THR A 132 -11.75 10.18 25.96
C THR A 132 -10.36 9.56 25.72
N HIS A 133 -10.27 8.45 24.98
CA HIS A 133 -9.01 7.78 24.73
C HIS A 133 -8.04 8.64 23.91
N ARG A 134 -6.76 8.55 24.22
CA ARG A 134 -5.62 9.17 23.51
C ARG A 134 -4.49 8.17 23.38
N PRO A 135 -3.67 8.29 22.33
CA PRO A 135 -3.71 9.27 21.24
C PRO A 135 -4.75 8.92 20.17
N LEU A 136 -5.16 9.90 19.36
CA LEU A 136 -6.06 9.70 18.22
C LEU A 136 -5.54 8.68 17.20
N THR A 137 -4.22 8.53 17.09
CA THR A 137 -3.58 7.57 16.17
C THR A 137 -3.77 6.10 16.53
N ASP A 138 -4.34 5.80 17.68
CA ASP A 138 -4.71 4.42 18.04
C ASP A 138 -6.01 3.98 17.34
N PHE A 139 -6.80 4.94 16.88
CA PHE A 139 -8.06 4.65 16.18
C PHE A 139 -7.81 4.35 14.70
N TRP A 140 -8.49 3.33 14.22
CA TRP A 140 -8.44 2.93 12.83
C TRP A 140 -8.77 4.13 11.90
N ARG A 141 -7.98 4.26 10.83
CA ARG A 141 -8.02 5.34 9.83
C ARG A 141 -7.62 6.74 10.32
N VAL A 142 -7.20 6.90 11.56
CA VAL A 142 -6.62 8.16 12.03
C VAL A 142 -5.09 8.08 12.03
N GLY A 143 -4.47 8.53 10.94
CA GLY A 143 -3.02 8.62 10.84
C GLY A 143 -2.44 9.89 11.47
N LYS A 144 -1.11 9.95 11.58
CA LYS A 144 -0.40 11.12 12.16
C LYS A 144 -0.79 12.46 11.53
N GLY A 145 -1.05 12.49 10.21
CA GLY A 145 -1.45 13.73 9.52
C GLY A 145 -2.85 14.21 9.92
N TYR A 146 -3.79 13.29 10.13
CA TYR A 146 -5.12 13.60 10.65
C TYR A 146 -5.05 14.08 12.09
N ALA A 147 -4.37 13.30 12.95
CA ALA A 147 -4.19 13.67 14.36
C ALA A 147 -3.56 15.07 14.51
N ALA A 148 -2.48 15.37 13.78
CA ALA A 148 -1.84 16.68 13.84
C ALA A 148 -2.76 17.85 13.43
N LYS A 149 -3.59 17.66 12.39
CA LYS A 149 -4.58 18.67 11.98
C LYS A 149 -5.68 18.88 13.03
N LEU A 150 -6.16 17.78 13.61
CA LEU A 150 -7.19 17.82 14.67
C LEU A 150 -6.64 18.49 15.92
N GLU A 151 -5.49 18.06 16.40
CA GLU A 151 -4.83 18.61 17.59
C GLU A 151 -4.50 20.11 17.46
N ALA A 152 -4.07 20.56 16.26
CA ALA A 152 -3.85 21.97 15.95
C ALA A 152 -5.13 22.83 16.05
N ASN A 153 -6.31 22.20 15.98
CA ASN A 153 -7.61 22.85 16.14
C ASN A 153 -8.28 22.51 17.48
N GLY A 154 -7.54 21.97 18.46
CA GLY A 154 -8.05 21.68 19.81
C GLY A 154 -8.91 20.43 19.92
N LEU A 155 -8.91 19.55 18.91
CA LEU A 155 -9.65 18.28 18.90
C LEU A 155 -8.68 17.14 19.19
N TYR A 156 -8.73 16.56 20.39
CA TYR A 156 -7.75 15.60 20.89
C TYR A 156 -8.30 14.18 21.03
N THR A 157 -9.61 14.01 20.94
CA THR A 157 -10.30 12.74 21.19
C THR A 157 -11.41 12.51 20.17
N MET A 158 -11.86 11.25 20.01
CA MET A 158 -13.01 10.94 19.17
C MET A 158 -14.29 11.62 19.69
N GLY A 159 -14.43 11.76 21.02
CA GLY A 159 -15.53 12.52 21.61
C GLY A 159 -15.49 14.01 21.28
N ASP A 160 -14.30 14.63 21.11
CA ASP A 160 -14.20 16.02 20.66
C ASP A 160 -14.67 16.15 19.21
N ILE A 161 -14.30 15.21 18.34
CA ILE A 161 -14.73 15.18 16.94
C ILE A 161 -16.25 15.01 16.84
N ALA A 162 -16.81 14.06 17.61
CA ALA A 162 -18.26 13.83 17.65
C ALA A 162 -19.03 15.08 18.12
N ARG A 163 -18.55 15.76 19.16
CA ARG A 163 -19.14 17.03 19.62
C ARG A 163 -18.99 18.16 18.60
N CYS A 164 -17.83 18.23 17.93
CA CYS A 164 -17.59 19.19 16.87
C CYS A 164 -18.61 19.03 15.73
N SER A 165 -18.94 17.80 15.33
CA SER A 165 -19.87 17.53 14.22
C SER A 165 -21.30 18.02 14.45
N ILE A 166 -21.69 18.29 15.70
CA ILE A 166 -23.04 18.81 16.08
C ILE A 166 -22.99 20.24 16.61
N GLY A 167 -21.84 20.93 16.48
CA GLY A 167 -21.70 22.33 16.86
C GLY A 167 -22.61 23.25 16.03
N GLN A 168 -23.01 24.38 16.62
CA GLN A 168 -23.80 25.36 15.89
C GLN A 168 -22.98 26.00 14.77
N PRO A 169 -23.62 26.48 13.69
CA PRO A 169 -22.88 27.13 12.58
C PRO A 169 -22.02 28.33 12.99
N THR A 170 -22.37 28.97 14.13
CA THR A 170 -21.64 30.10 14.70
C THR A 170 -20.46 29.70 15.59
N ASP A 171 -20.37 28.45 15.97
CA ASP A 171 -19.32 27.94 16.84
C ASP A 171 -18.03 27.73 16.02
N TYR A 172 -16.86 27.88 16.67
CA TYR A 172 -15.59 27.56 16.04
C TYR A 172 -15.47 26.06 15.73
N HIS A 173 -15.94 25.22 16.66
CA HIS A 173 -16.01 23.78 16.50
C HIS A 173 -17.41 23.39 15.96
N ASN A 174 -17.48 23.22 14.65
CA ASN A 174 -18.69 22.79 13.95
C ASN A 174 -18.32 21.83 12.82
N GLU A 175 -19.30 21.28 12.14
CA GLU A 175 -19.11 20.34 11.05
C GLU A 175 -18.28 20.93 9.88
N GLU A 176 -18.49 22.23 9.56
CA GLU A 176 -17.78 22.92 8.48
C GLU A 176 -16.25 22.93 8.71
N LEU A 177 -15.81 23.03 9.97
CA LEU A 177 -14.39 22.93 10.30
C LEU A 177 -13.83 21.57 9.88
N LEU A 178 -14.54 20.47 10.13
CA LEU A 178 -14.11 19.13 9.78
C LEU A 178 -14.03 18.96 8.25
N TYR A 179 -15.04 19.45 7.51
CA TYR A 179 -15.00 19.45 6.03
C TYR A 179 -13.89 20.33 5.47
N LYS A 180 -13.60 21.47 6.07
CA LYS A 180 -12.48 22.34 5.69
C LYS A 180 -11.13 21.65 5.87
N LEU A 181 -10.96 20.84 6.90
CA LEU A 181 -9.72 20.14 7.21
C LEU A 181 -9.51 18.88 6.36
N PHE A 182 -10.58 18.14 6.04
CA PHE A 182 -10.51 16.79 5.49
C PHE A 182 -11.31 16.59 4.20
N GLY A 183 -12.07 17.59 3.74
CA GLY A 183 -12.96 17.45 2.58
C GLY A 183 -14.01 16.36 2.84
N VAL A 184 -14.39 15.61 1.81
CA VAL A 184 -15.37 14.51 1.91
C VAL A 184 -14.97 13.42 2.92
N ASN A 185 -13.68 13.27 3.22
CA ASN A 185 -13.24 12.32 4.24
C ASN A 185 -13.68 12.71 5.67
N ALA A 186 -14.22 13.90 5.87
CA ALA A 186 -14.82 14.30 7.15
C ALA A 186 -16.02 13.42 7.51
N GLU A 187 -16.82 12.98 6.53
CA GLU A 187 -17.99 12.10 6.74
C GLU A 187 -17.58 10.82 7.45
N LEU A 188 -16.59 10.10 6.89
CA LEU A 188 -16.10 8.87 7.51
C LEU A 188 -15.52 9.12 8.92
N LEU A 189 -14.82 10.25 9.11
CA LEU A 189 -14.24 10.58 10.41
C LEU A 189 -15.33 10.88 11.44
N ILE A 190 -16.40 11.56 11.05
CA ILE A 190 -17.57 11.86 11.90
C ILE A 190 -18.29 10.56 12.26
N ASP A 191 -18.59 9.72 11.28
CA ASP A 191 -19.23 8.43 11.49
C ASP A 191 -18.45 7.58 12.48
N HIS A 192 -17.15 7.45 12.29
CA HIS A 192 -16.27 6.73 13.20
C HIS A 192 -16.21 7.36 14.60
N ALA A 193 -16.27 8.68 14.70
CA ALA A 193 -16.34 9.35 16.00
C ALA A 193 -17.63 9.02 16.77
N TRP A 194 -18.73 8.78 16.07
CA TRP A 194 -19.99 8.31 16.63
C TRP A 194 -20.04 6.78 16.81
N GLY A 195 -19.08 6.03 16.31
CA GLY A 195 -19.03 4.57 16.34
C GLY A 195 -19.85 3.91 15.23
N TRP A 196 -20.09 4.63 14.14
CA TRP A 196 -20.85 4.18 12.99
C TRP A 196 -19.94 3.79 11.82
N GLU A 197 -20.26 2.71 11.13
CA GLU A 197 -19.61 2.28 9.88
C GLU A 197 -20.61 1.49 9.05
N PRO A 198 -21.13 2.08 7.97
CA PRO A 198 -22.13 1.42 7.13
C PRO A 198 -21.54 0.38 6.17
N CYS A 199 -20.24 0.45 5.91
CA CYS A 199 -19.56 -0.45 4.97
C CYS A 199 -19.55 -1.90 5.49
N THR A 200 -19.97 -2.82 4.64
CA THR A 200 -19.99 -4.26 4.92
C THR A 200 -18.88 -4.99 4.18
N ILE A 201 -18.63 -6.27 4.53
CA ILE A 201 -17.71 -7.14 3.79
C ILE A 201 -18.17 -7.32 2.34
N ALA A 202 -19.49 -7.38 2.10
CA ALA A 202 -20.06 -7.48 0.75
C ALA A 202 -19.74 -6.23 -0.08
N ASP A 203 -19.86 -5.03 0.51
CA ASP A 203 -19.53 -3.77 -0.17
C ASP A 203 -18.04 -3.70 -0.52
N ILE A 204 -17.15 -4.10 0.39
CA ILE A 204 -15.71 -4.15 0.13
C ILE A 204 -15.40 -5.07 -1.05
N LYS A 205 -16.03 -6.25 -1.09
CA LYS A 205 -15.82 -7.22 -2.18
C LYS A 205 -16.41 -6.79 -3.51
N ALA A 206 -17.51 -6.06 -3.48
CA ALA A 206 -18.16 -5.51 -4.68
C ALA A 206 -17.44 -4.28 -5.25
N TYR A 207 -16.63 -3.59 -4.43
CA TYR A 207 -15.97 -2.35 -4.83
C TYR A 207 -14.97 -2.57 -5.97
N LYS A 208 -15.14 -1.79 -7.03
CA LYS A 208 -14.21 -1.72 -8.17
C LYS A 208 -13.66 -0.30 -8.25
N PRO A 209 -12.35 -0.10 -8.06
CA PRO A 209 -11.77 1.25 -8.16
C PRO A 209 -11.91 1.78 -9.59
N GLU A 210 -12.33 3.03 -9.72
CA GLU A 210 -12.42 3.74 -11.01
C GLU A 210 -11.03 4.00 -11.59
N ASN A 211 -10.10 4.43 -10.72
CA ASN A 211 -8.73 4.69 -11.11
C ASN A 211 -7.82 3.56 -10.63
N LYS A 212 -7.11 2.96 -11.56
CA LYS A 212 -6.16 1.89 -11.27
C LYS A 212 -4.75 2.40 -11.49
N SER A 213 -3.85 2.01 -10.59
CA SER A 213 -2.41 2.26 -10.74
C SER A 213 -1.61 1.04 -10.27
N ILE A 214 -0.42 0.85 -10.84
CA ILE A 214 0.57 -0.11 -10.36
C ILE A 214 1.77 0.69 -9.87
N VAL A 215 2.13 0.47 -8.60
CA VAL A 215 3.25 1.16 -7.97
C VAL A 215 4.35 0.17 -7.64
N SER A 216 5.54 0.44 -8.16
CA SER A 216 6.76 -0.28 -7.83
C SER A 216 7.65 0.61 -6.98
N GLY A 217 7.97 0.18 -5.75
CA GLY A 217 8.83 0.94 -4.83
C GLY A 217 10.06 0.12 -4.42
N GLN A 218 11.20 0.78 -4.26
CA GLN A 218 12.43 0.17 -3.77
C GLN A 218 13.18 1.11 -2.82
N ILE A 219 13.61 0.57 -1.67
CA ILE A 219 14.60 1.23 -0.81
C ILE A 219 15.94 0.55 -1.09
N LEU A 220 16.90 1.33 -1.55
CA LEU A 220 18.23 0.84 -1.85
C LEU A 220 18.96 0.49 -0.54
N GLN A 221 19.76 -0.57 -0.57
CA GLN A 221 20.51 -1.00 0.62
C GLN A 221 21.56 0.04 1.04
N TYR A 222 22.17 0.69 0.05
CA TYR A 222 23.14 1.77 0.20
C TYR A 222 22.68 3.00 -0.59
N PRO A 223 23.16 4.22 -0.26
CA PRO A 223 22.94 5.40 -1.09
C PRO A 223 23.60 5.21 -2.46
N TYR A 224 22.86 5.43 -3.54
CA TYR A 224 23.33 5.27 -4.90
C TYR A 224 23.60 6.58 -5.58
N PRO A 225 24.74 6.73 -6.29
CA PRO A 225 24.96 7.85 -7.20
C PRO A 225 23.99 7.78 -8.38
N PHE A 226 23.90 8.91 -9.10
CA PHE A 226 22.94 9.12 -10.18
C PHE A 226 22.88 7.95 -11.18
N GLU A 227 24.03 7.49 -11.72
CA GLU A 227 24.06 6.46 -12.77
C GLU A 227 23.58 5.10 -12.26
N LYS A 228 23.96 4.70 -11.05
CA LYS A 228 23.48 3.45 -10.47
C LYS A 228 21.99 3.48 -10.16
N ALA A 229 21.47 4.60 -9.64
CA ALA A 229 20.04 4.75 -9.39
C ALA A 229 19.23 4.78 -10.71
N ARG A 230 19.81 5.36 -11.78
CA ARG A 230 19.25 5.35 -13.14
C ARG A 230 19.09 3.94 -13.67
N LEU A 231 20.12 3.10 -13.52
CA LEU A 231 20.07 1.68 -13.90
C LEU A 231 18.92 0.96 -13.17
N VAL A 232 18.75 1.21 -11.87
CA VAL A 232 17.66 0.59 -11.11
C VAL A 232 16.28 1.07 -11.61
N ILE A 233 16.13 2.34 -12.02
CA ILE A 233 14.87 2.81 -12.64
C ILE A 233 14.60 2.10 -13.96
N GLN A 234 15.64 1.82 -14.76
CA GLN A 234 15.49 1.05 -15.99
C GLN A 234 15.04 -0.40 -15.69
N GLU A 235 15.61 -1.05 -14.68
CA GLU A 235 15.15 -2.36 -14.21
C GLU A 235 13.69 -2.34 -13.72
N MET A 236 13.31 -1.27 -13.00
CA MET A 236 11.95 -1.11 -12.49
C MET A 236 10.95 -0.89 -13.63
N ALA A 237 11.31 -0.13 -14.66
CA ALA A 237 10.47 0.10 -15.84
C ALA A 237 10.27 -1.19 -16.64
N ASP A 238 11.33 -1.98 -16.83
CA ASP A 238 11.24 -3.28 -17.49
C ASP A 238 10.35 -4.28 -16.73
N ALA A 239 10.50 -4.35 -15.42
CA ALA A 239 9.66 -5.19 -14.58
C ALA A 239 8.19 -4.73 -14.58
N LEU A 240 7.94 -3.41 -14.57
CA LEU A 240 6.60 -2.82 -14.66
C LEU A 240 5.93 -3.16 -15.99
N ALA A 241 6.67 -3.09 -17.11
CA ALA A 241 6.16 -3.49 -18.43
C ALA A 241 5.72 -4.96 -18.45
N LEU A 242 6.54 -5.86 -17.90
CA LEU A 242 6.19 -7.27 -17.79
C LEU A 242 4.96 -7.49 -16.89
N GLU A 243 4.80 -6.73 -15.82
CA GLU A 243 3.62 -6.81 -14.96
C GLU A 243 2.35 -6.32 -15.66
N LEU A 244 2.44 -5.26 -16.47
CA LEU A 244 1.32 -4.77 -17.29
C LEU A 244 0.89 -5.86 -18.28
N VAL A 245 1.84 -6.46 -19.00
CA VAL A 245 1.58 -7.56 -19.95
C VAL A 245 0.93 -8.76 -19.26
N ASP A 246 1.43 -9.16 -18.09
CA ASP A 246 0.89 -10.29 -17.32
C ASP A 246 -0.57 -10.06 -16.88
N LYS A 247 -0.90 -8.82 -16.54
CA LYS A 247 -2.24 -8.39 -16.11
C LYS A 247 -3.14 -7.94 -17.27
N ARG A 248 -2.66 -7.94 -18.51
CA ARG A 248 -3.34 -7.42 -19.69
C ARG A 248 -3.81 -5.98 -19.52
N LEU A 249 -2.93 -5.12 -19.00
CA LEU A 249 -3.17 -3.72 -18.76
C LEU A 249 -2.24 -2.86 -19.61
N ALA A 250 -2.71 -1.67 -19.96
CA ALA A 250 -1.92 -0.61 -20.58
C ALA A 250 -2.00 0.68 -19.74
N THR A 251 -0.98 1.52 -19.85
CA THR A 251 -0.89 2.83 -19.19
C THR A 251 -0.57 3.92 -20.20
N ASN A 252 -1.00 5.14 -19.92
CA ASN A 252 -0.60 6.34 -20.68
C ASN A 252 0.17 7.35 -19.82
N GLN A 253 0.53 7.01 -18.56
CA GLN A 253 1.22 7.95 -17.69
C GLN A 253 2.16 7.22 -16.72
N LEU A 254 3.39 7.72 -16.58
CA LEU A 254 4.32 7.32 -15.54
C LEU A 254 4.57 8.45 -14.55
N VAL A 255 4.65 8.10 -13.29
CA VAL A 255 5.05 9.01 -12.19
C VAL A 255 6.28 8.45 -11.51
N LEU A 256 7.31 9.28 -11.37
CA LEU A 256 8.56 8.92 -10.71
C LEU A 256 8.79 9.80 -9.49
N THR A 257 9.15 9.16 -8.38
CA THR A 257 9.61 9.84 -7.15
C THR A 257 10.94 9.25 -6.71
N VAL A 258 11.94 10.09 -6.53
CA VAL A 258 13.28 9.70 -6.06
C VAL A 258 13.58 10.42 -4.75
N GLY A 259 13.63 9.67 -3.66
CA GLY A 259 14.02 10.16 -2.35
C GLY A 259 15.54 10.09 -2.17
N TYR A 260 16.12 11.17 -1.69
CA TYR A 260 17.56 11.27 -1.45
C TYR A 260 17.96 10.78 -0.06
N ASP A 261 19.21 10.39 0.09
CA ASP A 261 19.74 9.93 1.37
C ASP A 261 20.13 11.08 2.30
N ILE A 262 20.05 10.86 3.60
CA ILE A 262 20.48 11.80 4.65
C ILE A 262 21.97 12.13 4.55
N GLU A 263 22.78 11.24 3.96
CA GLU A 263 24.21 11.49 3.78
C GLU A 263 24.50 12.73 2.95
N ASN A 264 23.60 13.13 2.07
CA ASN A 264 23.73 14.39 1.31
C ASN A 264 23.75 15.65 2.18
N LEU A 265 23.34 15.57 3.45
CA LEU A 265 23.38 16.67 4.41
C LEU A 265 24.59 16.60 5.34
N LYS A 266 25.47 15.60 5.19
CA LYS A 266 26.66 15.44 6.02
C LYS A 266 27.89 15.97 5.28
N GLY A 267 28.61 16.89 5.89
CA GLY A 267 29.94 17.34 5.43
C GLY A 267 29.96 18.31 4.25
N THR A 268 28.84 18.59 3.61
CA THR A 268 28.69 19.57 2.54
C THR A 268 27.57 20.57 2.85
N VAL A 269 27.72 21.82 2.43
CA VAL A 269 26.63 22.80 2.55
C VAL A 269 25.62 22.52 1.46
N TYR A 270 24.59 21.75 1.78
CA TYR A 270 23.46 21.57 0.88
C TYR A 270 22.59 22.83 0.88
N THR A 271 22.42 23.43 -0.29
CA THR A 271 21.68 24.69 -0.46
C THR A 271 20.25 24.51 -0.95
N GLY A 272 19.87 23.27 -1.26
CA GLY A 272 18.52 22.94 -1.74
C GLY A 272 17.48 22.85 -0.61
N GLU A 273 16.23 22.58 -1.00
CA GLU A 273 15.12 22.43 -0.06
C GLU A 273 15.25 21.15 0.78
N VAL A 274 15.07 21.29 2.09
CA VAL A 274 15.14 20.19 3.06
C VAL A 274 13.76 19.91 3.61
N THR A 275 13.39 18.63 3.67
CA THR A 275 12.13 18.16 4.25
C THR A 275 12.39 17.24 5.46
N THR A 276 11.35 16.95 6.23
CA THR A 276 11.44 16.02 7.35
C THR A 276 10.74 14.71 6.98
N ASP A 277 11.46 13.60 7.13
CA ASP A 277 10.90 12.29 6.86
C ASP A 277 9.95 11.82 8.02
N ARG A 278 9.29 10.67 7.82
CA ARG A 278 8.37 10.10 8.83
C ARG A 278 9.03 9.76 10.17
N TYR A 279 10.36 9.72 10.22
CA TYR A 279 11.14 9.44 11.43
C TYR A 279 11.65 10.72 12.10
N GLY A 280 11.25 11.90 11.62
CA GLY A 280 11.72 13.19 12.12
C GLY A 280 13.11 13.60 11.64
N ARG A 281 13.71 12.88 10.67
CA ARG A 281 15.05 13.19 10.15
C ARG A 281 14.95 14.17 9.01
N LYS A 282 15.86 15.14 8.97
CA LYS A 282 15.98 16.05 7.84
C LYS A 282 16.66 15.33 6.68
N ILE A 283 16.08 15.47 5.50
CA ILE A 283 16.56 14.90 4.22
C ILE A 283 16.37 15.93 3.11
N PRO A 284 17.14 15.88 2.01
CA PRO A 284 16.85 16.69 0.83
C PRO A 284 15.44 16.39 0.32
N LYS A 285 14.75 17.42 -0.19
CA LYS A 285 13.44 17.23 -0.81
C LYS A 285 13.56 16.24 -1.97
N HIS A 286 12.64 15.28 -2.03
CA HIS A 286 12.61 14.28 -3.08
C HIS A 286 12.36 14.89 -4.47
N ALA A 287 12.97 14.33 -5.51
CA ALA A 287 12.60 14.62 -6.88
C ALA A 287 11.27 13.92 -7.20
N HIS A 288 10.37 14.63 -7.89
CA HIS A 288 9.09 14.12 -8.29
C HIS A 288 8.71 14.65 -9.66
N GLY A 289 8.15 13.80 -10.52
CA GLY A 289 7.70 14.22 -11.83
C GLY A 289 6.79 13.20 -12.48
N THR A 290 6.11 13.68 -13.52
CA THR A 290 5.16 12.90 -14.32
C THR A 290 5.55 13.02 -15.80
N VAL A 291 5.34 11.95 -16.54
CA VAL A 291 5.39 11.92 -18.01
C VAL A 291 4.13 11.26 -18.54
N ASN A 292 3.46 11.95 -19.45
CA ASN A 292 2.37 11.38 -20.26
C ASN A 292 2.98 10.73 -21.50
N LEU A 293 2.41 9.60 -21.90
CA LEU A 293 2.77 8.89 -23.11
C LEU A 293 1.79 9.30 -24.23
N ASP A 294 2.19 9.14 -25.47
CA ASP A 294 1.37 9.53 -26.63
C ASP A 294 0.10 8.69 -26.76
N GLY A 295 0.09 7.49 -26.19
CA GLY A 295 -1.04 6.58 -26.16
C GLY A 295 -0.94 5.60 -24.99
N TYR A 296 -1.90 4.68 -24.91
CA TYR A 296 -1.85 3.57 -23.96
C TYR A 296 -0.91 2.49 -24.45
N THR A 297 0.03 2.09 -23.60
CA THR A 297 1.05 1.10 -23.93
C THR A 297 1.38 0.15 -22.78
N SER A 298 1.86 -1.04 -23.12
CA SER A 298 2.56 -1.99 -22.27
C SER A 298 3.95 -2.34 -22.81
N SER A 299 4.43 -1.59 -23.83
CA SER A 299 5.75 -1.76 -24.43
C SER A 299 6.86 -1.46 -23.42
N GLY A 300 7.77 -2.42 -23.24
CA GLY A 300 8.93 -2.26 -22.37
C GLY A 300 9.89 -1.20 -22.88
N GLU A 301 10.03 -1.07 -24.19
CA GLU A 301 10.90 -0.07 -24.82
C GLU A 301 10.38 1.36 -24.57
N GLU A 302 9.09 1.60 -24.78
CA GLU A 302 8.47 2.90 -24.55
C GLU A 302 8.50 3.31 -23.08
N LEU A 303 8.13 2.39 -22.17
CA LEU A 303 8.13 2.65 -20.73
C LEU A 303 9.55 2.88 -20.19
N LEU A 304 10.52 2.11 -20.65
CA LEU A 304 11.93 2.29 -20.28
C LEU A 304 12.47 3.65 -20.75
N LYS A 305 12.19 4.02 -22.00
CA LYS A 305 12.58 5.32 -22.57
C LYS A 305 11.94 6.48 -21.81
N ALA A 306 10.64 6.40 -21.54
CA ALA A 306 9.90 7.42 -20.82
C ALA A 306 10.38 7.57 -19.37
N ALA A 307 10.55 6.46 -18.65
CA ALA A 307 11.03 6.47 -17.26
C ALA A 307 12.45 7.02 -17.15
N THR A 308 13.33 6.64 -18.09
CA THR A 308 14.72 7.10 -18.15
C THR A 308 14.81 8.58 -18.43
N SER A 309 14.06 9.06 -19.44
CA SER A 309 14.00 10.49 -19.78
C SER A 309 13.43 11.34 -18.64
N LEU A 310 12.41 10.82 -17.96
CA LEU A 310 11.84 11.47 -16.78
C LEU A 310 12.87 11.57 -15.66
N TYR A 311 13.59 10.49 -15.36
CA TYR A 311 14.66 10.44 -14.38
C TYR A 311 15.75 11.48 -14.68
N ASP A 312 16.27 11.49 -15.91
CA ASP A 312 17.33 12.37 -16.36
C ASP A 312 16.93 13.86 -16.26
N ARG A 313 15.62 14.16 -16.37
CA ARG A 313 15.05 15.52 -16.29
C ARG A 313 14.89 16.02 -14.86
N ILE A 314 14.47 15.15 -13.92
CA ILE A 314 14.03 15.61 -12.58
C ILE A 314 15.04 15.36 -11.47
N VAL A 315 15.99 14.42 -11.66
CA VAL A 315 16.88 13.99 -10.58
C VAL A 315 18.16 14.82 -10.57
N ASP A 316 18.53 15.30 -9.39
CA ASP A 316 19.80 16.02 -9.17
C ASP A 316 20.96 15.03 -9.25
N LYS A 317 21.87 15.26 -10.20
CA LYS A 317 23.02 14.39 -10.48
C LYS A 317 24.07 14.37 -9.37
N THR A 318 24.03 15.33 -8.48
CA THR A 318 25.01 15.49 -7.39
C THR A 318 24.58 14.78 -6.11
N LEU A 319 23.32 14.37 -6.02
CA LEU A 319 22.73 13.79 -4.82
C LEU A 319 22.67 12.26 -4.87
N LEU A 320 22.92 11.65 -3.73
CA LEU A 320 22.79 10.21 -3.53
C LEU A 320 21.31 9.83 -3.35
N ALA A 321 20.81 8.93 -4.18
CA ALA A 321 19.46 8.40 -4.10
C ALA A 321 19.36 7.27 -3.07
N ARG A 322 18.21 7.19 -2.38
CA ARG A 322 17.92 6.13 -1.39
C ARG A 322 16.62 5.40 -1.64
N ARG A 323 15.61 6.08 -2.13
CA ARG A 323 14.29 5.52 -2.38
C ARG A 323 13.86 5.83 -3.79
N LEU A 324 13.42 4.80 -4.50
CA LEU A 324 12.90 4.91 -5.85
C LEU A 324 11.46 4.42 -5.87
N THR A 325 10.57 5.17 -6.52
CA THR A 325 9.17 4.78 -6.69
C THR A 325 8.74 5.13 -8.10
N LEU A 326 8.36 4.12 -8.86
CA LEU A 326 7.82 4.26 -10.21
C LEU A 326 6.36 3.78 -10.19
N CYS A 327 5.47 4.59 -10.73
CA CYS A 327 4.04 4.32 -10.79
C CYS A 327 3.54 4.42 -12.24
N ALA A 328 2.77 3.42 -12.67
CA ALA A 328 1.95 3.50 -13.87
C ALA A 328 0.52 3.87 -13.45
N ASN A 329 0.02 4.98 -13.97
CA ASN A 329 -1.32 5.50 -13.70
C ASN A 329 -2.26 5.29 -14.89
N HIS A 330 -3.54 5.59 -14.69
CA HIS A 330 -4.58 5.53 -15.71
C HIS A 330 -4.63 4.15 -16.40
N LEU A 331 -4.56 3.09 -15.62
CA LEU A 331 -4.55 1.75 -16.18
C LEU A 331 -5.89 1.40 -16.80
N LEU A 332 -5.84 0.92 -18.04
CA LEU A 332 -6.96 0.33 -18.73
C LEU A 332 -6.66 -1.13 -19.09
N ASP A 333 -7.72 -1.94 -19.17
CA ASP A 333 -7.64 -3.24 -19.82
C ASP A 333 -7.25 -3.05 -21.29
N GLU A 334 -6.33 -3.87 -21.80
CA GLU A 334 -5.88 -3.75 -23.19
C GLU A 334 -7.02 -3.83 -24.21
N SER A 335 -8.06 -4.60 -23.91
CA SER A 335 -9.26 -4.71 -24.74
C SER A 335 -10.15 -3.46 -24.71
N SER A 336 -9.93 -2.56 -23.77
CA SER A 336 -10.67 -1.32 -23.56
C SER A 336 -9.90 -0.08 -24.01
N VAL A 337 -8.67 -0.25 -24.50
CA VAL A 337 -7.88 0.86 -25.04
C VAL A 337 -8.60 1.42 -26.27
N PRO A 338 -8.91 2.73 -26.30
CA PRO A 338 -9.55 3.33 -27.46
C PRO A 338 -8.68 3.14 -28.71
N GLU A 339 -9.29 2.73 -29.81
CA GLU A 339 -8.62 2.78 -31.12
C GLU A 339 -8.25 4.24 -31.41
N ASP A 340 -7.11 4.42 -32.10
CA ASP A 340 -6.65 5.76 -32.52
C ASP A 340 -7.81 6.52 -33.17
N LEU A 341 -8.10 7.72 -32.66
CA LEU A 341 -9.05 8.61 -33.32
C LEU A 341 -8.57 8.87 -34.74
N PRO A 342 -9.47 8.89 -35.73
CA PRO A 342 -9.09 9.22 -37.11
C PRO A 342 -8.42 10.60 -37.13
N GLU A 343 -7.15 10.63 -37.53
CA GLU A 343 -6.40 11.88 -37.62
C GLU A 343 -7.06 12.80 -38.68
N GLN A 344 -7.09 14.09 -38.37
CA GLN A 344 -7.49 15.09 -39.33
C GLN A 344 -6.49 15.07 -40.49
N ILE A 345 -7.02 14.84 -41.71
CA ILE A 345 -6.22 14.77 -42.92
C ILE A 345 -5.60 16.14 -43.19
N ASP A 346 -4.26 16.20 -43.23
CA ASP A 346 -3.49 17.38 -43.58
C ASP A 346 -2.94 17.20 -45.01
N LEU A 347 -3.08 18.25 -45.83
CA LEU A 347 -2.65 18.26 -47.23
C LEU A 347 -1.13 18.20 -47.46
N PHE A 348 -0.35 18.41 -46.41
CA PHE A 348 1.12 18.44 -46.45
C PHE A 348 1.79 17.18 -45.88
N THR A 349 1.02 16.25 -45.38
CA THR A 349 1.54 15.00 -44.76
C THR A 349 1.65 13.89 -45.83
N ASP A 350 2.83 13.27 -45.94
CA ASP A 350 3.01 12.06 -46.76
C ASP A 350 2.39 10.86 -46.05
N TYR A 351 1.14 10.58 -46.33
CA TYR A 351 0.38 9.48 -45.75
C TYR A 351 0.96 8.11 -46.09
N SER A 352 1.64 7.96 -47.23
CA SER A 352 2.24 6.69 -47.62
C SER A 352 3.46 6.37 -46.77
N ALA A 353 4.29 7.36 -46.49
CA ALA A 353 5.41 7.24 -45.55
C ALA A 353 4.93 6.97 -44.09
N LYS A 354 3.86 7.66 -43.70
CA LYS A 354 3.28 7.50 -42.34
C LYS A 354 2.64 6.12 -42.17
N GLU A 355 1.92 5.61 -43.15
CA GLU A 355 1.34 4.27 -43.14
C GLU A 355 2.43 3.18 -43.07
N LYS A 356 3.53 3.37 -43.82
CA LYS A 356 4.70 2.45 -43.76
C LYS A 356 5.33 2.46 -42.36
N GLN A 357 5.56 3.64 -41.77
CA GLN A 357 6.09 3.77 -40.42
C GLN A 357 5.15 3.11 -39.38
N LYS A 358 3.83 3.31 -39.51
CA LYS A 358 2.85 2.66 -38.63
C LYS A 358 2.93 1.14 -38.74
N LYS A 359 2.97 0.58 -39.93
CA LYS A 359 3.11 -0.87 -40.14
C LYS A 359 4.43 -1.45 -39.55
N GLU A 360 5.52 -0.71 -39.70
CA GLU A 360 6.82 -1.10 -39.13
C GLU A 360 6.76 -1.05 -37.59
N ALA A 361 6.17 -0.02 -36.99
CA ALA A 361 5.95 0.09 -35.54
C ALA A 361 5.04 -1.02 -35.02
N ASP A 362 3.90 -1.29 -35.69
CA ASP A 362 2.99 -2.37 -35.29
C ASP A 362 3.68 -3.75 -35.30
N THR A 363 4.52 -3.97 -36.32
CA THR A 363 5.31 -5.22 -36.45
C THR A 363 6.33 -5.33 -35.32
N ALA A 364 7.00 -4.22 -34.98
CA ALA A 364 7.96 -4.18 -33.87
C ALA A 364 7.28 -4.43 -32.53
N HIS A 365 6.14 -3.78 -32.27
CA HIS A 365 5.32 -3.97 -31.08
C HIS A 365 4.82 -5.41 -30.95
N ALA A 366 4.33 -6.02 -32.04
CA ALA A 366 3.91 -7.42 -32.03
C ALA A 366 5.07 -8.39 -31.70
N ARG A 367 6.27 -8.11 -32.23
CA ARG A 367 7.47 -8.89 -31.92
C ARG A 367 7.91 -8.73 -30.46
N GLU A 368 7.92 -7.50 -29.96
CA GLU A 368 8.22 -7.19 -28.56
C GLU A 368 7.24 -7.89 -27.62
N ARG A 369 5.93 -7.79 -27.92
CA ARG A 369 4.88 -8.45 -27.13
C ARG A 369 5.11 -9.95 -27.01
N LYS A 370 5.39 -10.62 -28.12
CA LYS A 370 5.68 -12.04 -28.14
C LYS A 370 6.92 -12.39 -27.29
N LEU A 371 7.94 -11.53 -27.31
CA LEU A 371 9.12 -11.69 -26.47
C LEU A 371 8.79 -11.55 -24.98
N GLN A 372 8.01 -10.51 -24.60
CA GLN A 372 7.57 -10.30 -23.21
C GLN A 372 6.74 -11.48 -22.69
N GLU A 373 5.80 -12.00 -23.48
CA GLU A 373 4.98 -13.17 -23.13
C GLU A 373 5.86 -14.42 -22.94
N THR A 374 6.84 -14.64 -23.84
CA THR A 374 7.80 -15.75 -23.72
C THR A 374 8.64 -15.62 -22.47
N MET A 375 9.11 -14.41 -22.15
CA MET A 375 9.86 -14.15 -20.90
C MET A 375 9.02 -14.42 -19.66
N LEU A 376 7.75 -14.02 -19.67
CA LEU A 376 6.80 -14.29 -18.58
C LEU A 376 6.61 -15.80 -18.39
N ASP A 377 6.40 -16.55 -19.46
CA ASP A 377 6.24 -18.01 -19.40
C ASP A 377 7.46 -18.70 -18.81
N ILE A 378 8.67 -18.29 -19.24
CA ILE A 378 9.91 -18.79 -18.66
C ILE A 378 10.01 -18.46 -17.18
N LYS A 379 9.73 -17.19 -16.80
CA LYS A 379 9.79 -16.76 -15.39
C LYS A 379 8.74 -17.47 -14.51
N LYS A 380 7.55 -17.74 -15.03
CA LYS A 380 6.51 -18.51 -14.32
C LYS A 380 6.87 -19.96 -14.10
N ARG A 381 7.49 -20.61 -15.08
CA ARG A 381 7.86 -22.03 -15.03
C ARG A 381 9.14 -22.30 -14.24
N PHE A 382 10.13 -21.44 -14.37
CA PHE A 382 11.50 -21.70 -13.87
C PHE A 382 11.98 -20.70 -12.84
N GLY A 383 11.12 -19.74 -12.44
CA GLY A 383 11.41 -18.69 -11.46
C GLY A 383 11.85 -17.37 -12.08
N LYS A 384 11.69 -16.30 -11.31
CA LYS A 384 11.88 -14.91 -11.79
C LYS A 384 13.29 -14.62 -12.33
N ASN A 385 14.32 -15.37 -11.89
CA ASN A 385 15.71 -15.22 -12.31
C ASN A 385 16.13 -16.17 -13.43
N ALA A 386 15.21 -16.99 -13.98
CA ALA A 386 15.53 -17.93 -15.05
C ALA A 386 15.94 -17.26 -16.36
N ILE A 387 15.45 -16.04 -16.60
CA ILE A 387 15.84 -15.19 -17.72
C ILE A 387 16.01 -13.75 -17.24
N LEU A 388 17.15 -13.16 -17.55
CA LEU A 388 17.54 -11.79 -17.18
C LEU A 388 17.99 -11.03 -18.43
N LYS A 389 17.81 -9.72 -18.47
CA LYS A 389 18.41 -8.84 -19.49
C LYS A 389 19.83 -8.48 -19.09
N GLY A 390 20.67 -8.08 -20.06
CA GLY A 390 22.06 -7.69 -19.79
C GLY A 390 22.19 -6.61 -18.73
N LEU A 391 21.30 -5.62 -18.71
CA LEU A 391 21.26 -4.55 -17.71
C LEU A 391 21.13 -5.08 -16.26
N ASN A 392 20.54 -6.24 -16.04
CA ASN A 392 20.39 -6.82 -14.69
C ASN A 392 21.69 -7.46 -14.16
N LEU A 393 22.75 -7.45 -14.95
CA LEU A 393 24.07 -7.97 -14.60
C LEU A 393 25.12 -6.86 -14.44
N GLU A 394 24.73 -5.60 -14.66
CA GLU A 394 25.62 -4.45 -14.50
C GLU A 394 25.88 -4.14 -13.02
N ASP A 395 26.98 -3.43 -12.74
CA ASP A 395 27.32 -3.01 -11.38
C ASP A 395 26.28 -2.00 -10.84
N GLY A 396 25.67 -2.34 -9.73
CA GLY A 396 24.56 -1.57 -9.12
C GLY A 396 23.17 -2.08 -9.49
N ALA A 397 23.03 -3.07 -10.39
CA ALA A 397 21.76 -3.71 -10.68
C ALA A 397 21.20 -4.43 -9.44
N THR A 398 19.88 -4.37 -9.23
CA THR A 398 19.20 -4.92 -8.05
C THR A 398 18.15 -5.98 -8.39
N ALA A 399 17.77 -6.12 -9.64
CA ALA A 399 16.65 -6.98 -10.07
C ALA A 399 16.84 -8.44 -9.63
N ARG A 400 18.06 -8.97 -9.72
CA ARG A 400 18.37 -10.36 -9.34
C ARG A 400 18.08 -10.64 -7.86
N GLU A 401 18.48 -9.73 -6.97
CA GLU A 401 18.21 -9.84 -5.53
C GLU A 401 16.73 -9.58 -5.24
N ARG A 402 16.16 -8.58 -5.90
CA ARG A 402 14.75 -8.20 -5.73
C ARG A 402 13.79 -9.31 -6.17
N ASN A 403 14.12 -10.07 -7.20
CA ASN A 403 13.33 -11.22 -7.63
C ASN A 403 13.20 -12.30 -6.56
N ASN A 404 14.14 -12.35 -5.61
CA ASN A 404 14.12 -13.24 -4.43
C ASN A 404 13.43 -12.60 -3.21
N GLN A 405 12.70 -11.49 -3.41
CA GLN A 405 11.99 -10.79 -2.34
C GLN A 405 10.48 -10.83 -2.57
N ILE A 406 9.74 -10.74 -1.48
CA ILE A 406 8.28 -10.55 -1.46
C ILE A 406 8.02 -9.29 -0.63
N GLY A 407 7.39 -8.27 -1.24
CA GLY A 407 7.10 -7.01 -0.55
C GLY A 407 8.33 -6.26 -0.03
N GLY A 408 9.52 -6.48 -0.65
CA GLY A 408 10.79 -5.89 -0.22
C GLY A 408 11.50 -6.64 0.91
N HIS A 409 10.99 -7.79 1.33
CA HIS A 409 11.58 -8.68 2.34
C HIS A 409 12.07 -9.97 1.68
N LYS A 410 13.07 -10.61 2.29
CA LYS A 410 13.56 -11.90 1.82
C LYS A 410 12.42 -12.93 1.78
N ALA A 411 12.32 -13.69 0.66
CA ALA A 411 11.30 -14.72 0.50
C ALA A 411 11.60 -15.94 1.40
#